data_b39a8e31e63845648592ea038f79bd01
#
_entry.id   b39a8e31e63845648592ea038f79bd01
#
_cell.length_a   1.000
_cell.length_b   1.000
_cell.length_c   1.000
_cell.angle_alpha   90.00
_cell.angle_beta   90.00
_cell.angle_gamma   90.00
#
_symmetry.space_group_name_H-M   'P 1'
#
loop_
_entity.id
_entity.type
_entity.pdbx_description
1 polymer ?
#
loop_
_entity_poly.entity_id
_entity_poly.type
_entity_poly.pdbx_seq_one_letter_code
_entity_poly.pdbx_strand_id
1 'polypeptide(L)' 'MTDLERKIYRIIYNMSRFRKNPTMEDLKRKTGKNEATIRKAVNNLVSRRELTWDKEKKEWIFE' A
#
# COMPACT_ATOMS: atom_id res chain seq x y z
N MET A 1 -2.93 -12.61 -6.37
CA MET A 1 -2.30 -11.29 -6.22
C MET A 1 -1.41 -11.01 -7.42
N THR A 2 -1.57 -9.84 -8.04
CA THR A 2 -0.72 -9.47 -9.18
C THR A 2 0.67 -9.05 -8.70
N ASP A 3 1.62 -8.99 -9.63
CA ASP A 3 2.97 -8.55 -9.29
C ASP A 3 2.96 -7.12 -8.73
N LEU A 4 2.14 -6.26 -9.30
CA LEU A 4 2.02 -4.87 -8.83
C LEU A 4 1.46 -4.80 -7.41
N GLU A 5 0.40 -5.56 -7.15
CA GLU A 5 -0.19 -5.61 -5.81
C GLU A 5 0.82 -6.12 -4.78
N ARG A 6 1.56 -7.16 -5.14
CA ARG A 6 2.59 -7.71 -4.26
C ARG A 6 3.69 -6.69 -4.00
N LYS A 7 4.09 -5.97 -5.02
CA LYS A 7 5.13 -4.94 -4.89
C LYS A 7 4.67 -3.81 -3.97
N ILE A 8 3.44 -3.35 -4.16
CA ILE A 8 2.86 -2.30 -3.32
C ILE A 8 2.75 -2.78 -1.87
N TYR A 9 2.26 -3.98 -1.66
CA TYR A 9 2.15 -4.56 -0.33
C TYR A 9 3.51 -4.57 0.37
N ARG A 10 4.54 -5.02 -0.33
CA ARG A 10 5.90 -5.08 0.23
C ARG A 10 6.42 -3.69 0.59
N ILE A 11 6.18 -2.71 -0.27
CA ILE A 11 6.62 -1.34 -0.02
C ILE A 11 5.94 -0.79 1.23
N ILE A 12 4.63 -0.96 1.33
CA ILE A 12 3.87 -0.48 2.48
C ILE A 12 4.35 -1.18 3.75
N TYR A 13 4.53 -2.48 3.68
CA TYR A 13 5.02 -3.27 4.82
C TYR A 13 6.38 -2.77 5.30
N ASN A 14 7.33 -2.61 4.38
CA ASN A 14 8.67 -2.18 4.75
C ASN A 14 8.69 -0.79 5.34
N MET A 15 7.93 0.15 4.78
CA MET A 15 7.87 1.51 5.30
C MET A 15 7.20 1.55 6.67
N SER A 16 6.17 0.73 6.87
CA SER A 16 5.47 0.68 8.15
C SER A 16 6.34 0.16 9.27
N ARG A 17 7.27 -0.75 8.95
CA ARG A 17 8.22 -1.27 9.95
C ARG A 17 9.11 -0.17 10.53
N PHE A 18 9.35 0.89 9.76
CA PHE A 18 10.16 2.02 10.20
C PHE A 18 9.29 3.21 10.64
N ARG A 19 8.02 2.94 10.93
CA ARG A 19 7.04 3.93 11.38
C ARG A 19 6.84 5.06 10.37
N LYS A 20 6.98 4.74 9.09
CA LYS A 20 6.73 5.69 8.02
C LYS A 20 5.46 5.25 7.29
N ASN A 21 4.54 6.20 7.10
CA ASN A 21 3.34 5.93 6.32
C ASN A 21 3.63 6.27 4.86
N PRO A 22 3.58 5.28 3.96
CA PRO A 22 3.83 5.57 2.55
C PRO A 22 2.71 6.44 1.99
N THR A 23 3.11 7.46 1.24
CA THR A 23 2.17 8.34 0.56
C THR A 23 1.97 7.85 -0.86
N MET A 24 0.95 8.39 -1.54
CA MET A 24 0.74 8.09 -2.96
C MET A 24 1.99 8.44 -3.77
N GLU A 25 2.65 9.53 -3.42
CA GLU A 25 3.88 9.93 -4.11
C GLU A 25 4.97 8.89 -3.97
N ASP A 26 5.14 8.33 -2.77
CA ASP A 26 6.12 7.27 -2.54
C ASP A 26 5.83 6.05 -3.39
N LEU A 27 4.56 5.65 -3.45
CA LEU A 27 4.16 4.48 -4.23
C LEU A 27 4.35 4.71 -5.71
N LYS A 28 4.01 5.90 -6.20
CA LYS A 28 4.21 6.25 -7.61
C LYS A 28 5.70 6.20 -7.98
N ARG A 29 6.53 6.75 -7.11
CA ARG A 29 7.97 6.80 -7.36
C ARG A 29 8.59 5.40 -7.36
N LYS A 30 8.22 4.59 -6.39
CA LYS A 30 8.81 3.26 -6.23
C LYS A 30 8.30 2.25 -7.24
N THR A 31 7.07 2.40 -7.72
CA THR A 31 6.49 1.47 -8.69
C THR A 31 6.60 1.94 -10.12
N GLY A 32 6.75 3.25 -10.34
CA GLY A 32 6.74 3.83 -11.67
C GLY A 32 5.36 3.83 -12.31
N LYS A 33 4.30 3.64 -11.51
CA LYS A 33 2.92 3.59 -12.01
C LYS A 33 2.18 4.87 -11.66
N ASN A 34 1.07 5.13 -12.37
CA ASN A 34 0.27 6.32 -12.09
C ASN A 34 -0.66 6.10 -10.89
N GLU A 35 -1.25 7.21 -10.41
CA GLU A 35 -2.10 7.17 -9.24
C GLU A 35 -3.30 6.24 -9.39
N ALA A 36 -3.96 6.27 -10.55
CA ALA A 36 -5.14 5.44 -10.78
C ALA A 36 -4.81 3.95 -10.67
N THR A 37 -3.69 3.54 -11.23
CA THR A 37 -3.25 2.15 -11.19
C THR A 37 -2.92 1.72 -9.76
N ILE A 38 -2.23 2.58 -9.01
CA ILE A 38 -1.85 2.29 -7.63
C ILE A 38 -3.10 2.23 -6.75
N ARG A 39 -4.02 3.18 -6.92
CA ARG A 39 -5.24 3.21 -6.13
C ARG A 39 -6.07 1.93 -6.34
N LYS A 40 -6.15 1.47 -7.57
CA LYS A 40 -6.87 0.23 -7.89
C LYS A 40 -6.21 -0.97 -7.19
N ALA A 41 -4.89 -1.06 -7.25
CA ALA A 41 -4.16 -2.16 -6.62
C ALA A 41 -4.34 -2.15 -5.11
N VAL A 42 -4.25 -0.98 -4.49
CA VAL A 42 -4.46 -0.85 -3.04
C VAL A 42 -5.88 -1.25 -2.67
N ASN A 43 -6.87 -0.81 -3.45
CA ASN A 43 -8.25 -1.19 -3.20
C ASN A 43 -8.45 -2.70 -3.27
N ASN A 44 -7.78 -3.37 -4.20
CA ASN A 44 -7.84 -4.82 -4.31
C ASN A 44 -7.25 -5.51 -3.08
N LEU A 45 -6.13 -4.99 -2.57
CA LEU A 45 -5.51 -5.53 -1.36
C LEU A 45 -6.41 -5.35 -0.15
N VAL A 46 -7.05 -4.20 -0.03
CA VAL A 46 -7.99 -3.92 1.05
C VAL A 46 -9.22 -4.83 0.94
N SER A 47 -9.72 -5.02 -0.28
CA SER A 47 -10.88 -5.90 -0.52
C SER A 47 -10.60 -7.34 -0.12
N ARG A 48 -9.36 -7.79 -0.27
CA ARG A 48 -8.96 -9.13 0.12
C ARG A 48 -8.58 -9.23 1.60
N ARG A 49 -8.68 -8.12 2.32
CA ARG A 49 -8.32 -8.02 3.73
C ARG A 49 -6.85 -8.31 4.01
N GLU A 50 -5.99 -8.08 3.02
CA GLU A 50 -4.55 -8.19 3.21
C GLU A 50 -3.97 -6.93 3.80
N LEU A 51 -4.64 -5.80 3.58
CA LEU A 51 -4.31 -4.50 4.15
C LEU A 51 -5.56 -3.88 4.73
N THR A 52 -5.42 -3.20 5.86
CA THR A 52 -6.48 -2.40 6.44
C THR A 52 -5.90 -1.06 6.87
N TRP A 53 -6.61 0.01 6.53
CA TRP A 53 -6.20 1.35 6.95
C TRP A 53 -6.87 1.71 8.26
N ASP A 54 -6.09 1.98 9.29
CA ASP A 54 -6.60 2.42 10.58
C ASP A 54 -6.69 3.95 10.58
N LYS A 55 -7.91 4.47 10.56
CA LYS A 55 -8.14 5.91 10.50
C LYS A 55 -7.75 6.62 11.78
N GLU A 56 -7.84 5.95 12.91
CA GLU A 56 -7.51 6.55 14.19
C GLU A 56 -6.01 6.72 14.36
N LYS A 57 -5.26 5.67 14.03
CA LYS A 57 -3.82 5.68 14.14
C LYS A 57 -3.12 6.17 12.87
N LYS A 58 -3.89 6.32 11.79
CA LYS A 58 -3.39 6.73 10.47
C LYS A 58 -2.23 5.86 10.01
N GLU A 59 -2.41 4.56 10.15
CA GLU A 59 -1.39 3.60 9.73
C GLU A 59 -2.03 2.38 9.08
N TRP A 60 -1.21 1.62 8.36
CA TRP A 60 -1.64 0.38 7.73
C TRP A 60 -1.51 -0.79 8.69
N ILE A 61 -2.52 -1.64 8.68
CA ILE A 61 -2.53 -2.89 9.47
C ILE A 61 -2.41 -4.04 8.51
N PHE A 62 -1.54 -4.99 8.83
CA PHE A 62 -1.29 -6.17 8.01
C PHE A 62 -1.89 -7.39 8.69
N GLU A 63 -2.50 -8.25 7.87
CA GLU A 63 -3.06 -9.50 8.36
C GLU A 63 -2.26 -10.69 7.88
#